data_24456fad12e33adc1ed03f5bfebf5177
#
_entry.id   24456fad12e33adc1ed03f5bfebf5177
#
_cell.length_a   1.000
_cell.length_b   1.000
_cell.length_c   1.000
_cell.angle_alpha   90.00
_cell.angle_beta   90.00
_cell.angle_gamma   90.00
#
_symmetry.space_group_name_H-M   'P 1'
#
loop_
_entity.id
_entity.type
_entity.pdbx_description
1 polymer ?
#
loop_
_entity_poly.entity_id
_entity_poly.type
_entity_poly.pdbx_seq_one_letter_code
_entity_poly.pdbx_strand_id
1 'polypeptide(L)'
;MKIIPLASESMGTRSMATFIKTDLGILIDPSASLAPKRYGLPPHEKELKTLEKHWRRIKSYSELSDVIIVTHYHYDHHSPLTPEIYENKVVLLKHPERNINRSQKFRASRFLGVISERAKSIEFADGRSFTFGNTRIRFSSPVPHGSSAKLGFVLELSISDDSRTAVFTSDIQGAPLIEHISFITESSPDIIIMDGPMSYMLGYAFSEEDMKNSIENIRRVVDETDVKKFVLDHHLLRDLNWEKHLGELRKRILTAAEFRGMKNNLLEARRKELFGEG
;
A
#
# COMPACT_ATOMS: atom_id res chain seq x y z
N MET A 1 17.66 -9.17 -1.72
CA MET A 1 16.33 -8.50 -1.97
C MET A 1 16.52 -7.06 -2.41
N LYS A 2 15.78 -6.58 -3.46
CA LYS A 2 15.71 -5.18 -3.89
C LYS A 2 14.25 -4.73 -3.92
N ILE A 3 13.93 -3.60 -3.27
CA ILE A 3 12.57 -3.05 -3.14
C ILE A 3 12.49 -1.75 -3.92
N ILE A 4 11.43 -1.59 -4.72
CA ILE A 4 11.23 -0.43 -5.60
C ILE A 4 9.76 0.01 -5.52
N PRO A 5 9.40 1.03 -4.72
CA PRO A 5 8.11 1.70 -4.84
C PRO A 5 7.93 2.25 -6.25
N LEU A 6 6.84 1.91 -6.90
CA LEU A 6 6.57 2.31 -8.30
C LEU A 6 5.68 3.54 -8.38
N ALA A 7 4.72 3.64 -7.47
CA ALA A 7 3.79 4.75 -7.34
C ALA A 7 3.36 4.88 -5.87
N SER A 8 3.16 6.11 -5.39
CA SER A 8 2.67 6.42 -4.05
C SER A 8 2.22 7.89 -3.97
N GLU A 9 1.59 8.29 -2.87
CA GLU A 9 1.23 9.69 -2.64
C GLU A 9 2.45 10.62 -2.63
N SER A 10 3.54 10.23 -1.97
CA SER A 10 4.79 11.02 -2.01
C SER A 10 5.36 11.17 -3.41
N MET A 11 4.92 10.35 -4.36
CA MET A 11 5.30 10.39 -5.78
C MET A 11 4.22 11.03 -6.67
N GLY A 12 3.07 11.41 -6.10
CA GLY A 12 2.03 12.21 -6.75
C GLY A 12 0.76 11.49 -7.17
N THR A 13 0.53 10.24 -6.76
CA THR A 13 -0.72 9.50 -7.02
C THR A 13 -1.10 8.63 -5.83
N ARG A 14 -2.38 8.32 -5.68
CA ARG A 14 -2.85 7.31 -4.72
C ARG A 14 -2.39 5.94 -5.19
N SER A 15 -1.54 5.30 -4.40
CA SER A 15 -1.00 3.98 -4.68
C SER A 15 -0.09 3.53 -3.56
N MET A 16 0.09 2.21 -3.44
CA MET A 16 1.19 1.58 -2.72
C MET A 16 1.93 0.59 -3.64
N ALA A 17 1.82 0.74 -4.97
CA ALA A 17 2.40 -0.19 -5.93
C ALA A 17 3.91 -0.34 -5.71
N THR A 18 4.32 -1.56 -5.35
CA THR A 18 5.71 -1.87 -4.99
C THR A 18 6.18 -3.12 -5.70
N PHE A 19 7.36 -3.04 -6.32
CA PHE A 19 8.05 -4.20 -6.88
C PHE A 19 9.16 -4.66 -5.94
N ILE A 20 9.21 -5.97 -5.69
CA ILE A 20 10.27 -6.61 -4.90
C ILE A 20 10.97 -7.65 -5.77
N LYS A 21 12.29 -7.55 -5.90
CA LYS A 21 13.14 -8.54 -6.56
C LYS A 21 13.91 -9.35 -5.53
N THR A 22 13.65 -10.63 -5.51
CA THR A 22 14.41 -11.69 -4.86
C THR A 22 15.02 -12.58 -5.96
N ASP A 23 14.97 -13.89 -5.86
CA ASP A 23 15.18 -14.83 -6.98
C ASP A 23 14.05 -14.72 -8.01
N LEU A 24 12.87 -14.26 -7.62
CA LEU A 24 11.76 -13.93 -8.51
C LEU A 24 11.34 -12.47 -8.43
N GLY A 25 10.52 -12.02 -9.39
CA GLY A 25 9.89 -10.70 -9.38
C GLY A 25 8.52 -10.78 -8.72
N ILE A 26 8.26 -9.91 -7.74
CA ILE A 26 6.98 -9.82 -7.01
C ILE A 26 6.45 -8.40 -7.16
N LEU A 27 5.23 -8.25 -7.65
CA LEU A 27 4.55 -6.97 -7.78
C LEU A 27 3.34 -6.92 -6.85
N ILE A 28 3.35 -5.97 -5.91
CA ILE A 28 2.34 -5.81 -4.88
C ILE A 28 1.45 -4.61 -5.24
N ASP A 29 0.14 -4.80 -5.15
CA ASP A 29 -0.91 -3.80 -5.35
C ASP A 29 -0.69 -2.95 -6.61
N PRO A 30 -0.69 -3.57 -7.81
CA PRO A 30 -0.24 -2.96 -9.05
C PRO A 30 -1.27 -1.99 -9.64
N SER A 31 -1.58 -0.94 -8.91
CA SER A 31 -2.53 0.08 -9.37
C SER A 31 -2.14 1.47 -8.89
N ALA A 32 -2.67 2.49 -9.56
CA ALA A 32 -2.58 3.88 -9.15
C ALA A 32 -3.86 4.60 -9.55
N SER A 33 -4.31 5.52 -8.71
CA SER A 33 -5.52 6.31 -8.95
C SER A 33 -5.33 7.77 -8.52
N LEU A 34 -6.35 8.59 -8.77
CA LEU A 34 -6.46 9.97 -8.29
C LEU A 34 -7.78 10.16 -7.57
N ALA A 35 -7.81 11.02 -6.56
CA ALA A 35 -9.08 11.47 -5.99
C ALA A 35 -9.91 12.18 -7.08
N PRO A 36 -11.15 11.72 -7.34
CA PRO A 36 -12.01 12.36 -8.37
C PRO A 36 -12.31 13.82 -8.02
N LYS A 37 -12.36 14.14 -6.73
CA LYS A 37 -12.44 15.52 -6.20
C LYS A 37 -11.60 15.65 -4.94
N ARG A 38 -10.85 16.74 -4.84
CA ARG A 38 -10.17 17.19 -3.62
C ARG A 38 -10.35 18.70 -3.51
N TYR A 39 -10.81 19.17 -2.35
CA TYR A 39 -11.16 20.60 -2.16
C TYR A 39 -12.23 21.13 -3.16
N GLY A 40 -13.11 20.24 -3.65
CA GLY A 40 -14.08 20.57 -4.71
C GLY A 40 -13.53 20.52 -6.14
N LEU A 41 -12.19 20.47 -6.30
CA LEU A 41 -11.50 20.53 -7.60
C LEU A 41 -11.29 19.13 -8.21
N PRO A 42 -11.38 18.99 -9.55
CA PRO A 42 -11.01 17.76 -10.26
C PRO A 42 -9.48 17.57 -10.25
N PRO A 43 -8.96 16.39 -10.68
CA PRO A 43 -7.53 16.22 -10.87
C PRO A 43 -6.92 17.28 -11.80
N HIS A 44 -5.78 17.85 -11.39
CA HIS A 44 -5.03 18.79 -12.21
C HIS A 44 -4.23 18.06 -13.30
N GLU A 45 -3.88 18.74 -14.40
CA GLU A 45 -3.13 18.16 -15.53
C GLU A 45 -1.81 17.50 -15.10
N LYS A 46 -1.11 18.08 -14.12
CA LYS A 46 0.12 17.50 -13.55
C LYS A 46 -0.13 16.15 -12.87
N GLU A 47 -1.29 15.98 -12.20
CA GLU A 47 -1.68 14.71 -11.58
C GLU A 47 -1.98 13.66 -12.65
N LEU A 48 -2.72 14.03 -13.71
CA LEU A 48 -3.04 13.15 -14.84
C LEU A 48 -1.78 12.65 -15.55
N LYS A 49 -0.84 13.55 -15.86
CA LYS A 49 0.47 13.19 -16.45
C LYS A 49 1.29 12.27 -15.52
N THR A 50 1.22 12.50 -14.21
CA THR A 50 1.92 11.66 -13.24
C THR A 50 1.28 10.28 -13.14
N LEU A 51 -0.05 10.21 -13.15
CA LEU A 51 -0.78 8.94 -13.16
C LEU A 51 -0.40 8.09 -14.38
N GLU A 52 -0.38 8.69 -15.57
CA GLU A 52 0.03 8.00 -16.81
C GLU A 52 1.47 7.47 -16.72
N LYS A 53 2.39 8.27 -16.16
CA LYS A 53 3.78 7.85 -15.94
C LYS A 53 3.87 6.65 -14.96
N HIS A 54 3.06 6.68 -13.89
CA HIS A 54 3.04 5.58 -12.93
C HIS A 54 2.43 4.31 -13.53
N TRP A 55 1.37 4.42 -14.32
CA TRP A 55 0.80 3.27 -15.03
C TRP A 55 1.78 2.65 -16.02
N ARG A 56 2.51 3.46 -16.78
CA ARG A 56 3.58 2.94 -17.68
C ARG A 56 4.63 2.19 -16.88
N ARG A 57 5.03 2.69 -15.70
CA ARG A 57 5.99 2.02 -14.82
C ARG A 57 5.42 0.71 -14.26
N ILE A 58 4.19 0.70 -13.75
CA ILE A 58 3.54 -0.49 -13.23
C ILE A 58 3.49 -1.58 -14.32
N LYS A 59 3.06 -1.24 -15.53
CA LYS A 59 3.05 -2.17 -16.68
C LYS A 59 4.44 -2.72 -16.99
N SER A 60 5.44 -1.88 -17.08
CA SER A 60 6.82 -2.32 -17.33
C SER A 60 7.35 -3.28 -16.25
N TYR A 61 6.99 -3.06 -14.98
CA TYR A 61 7.39 -3.96 -13.89
C TYR A 61 6.53 -5.21 -13.79
N SER A 62 5.30 -5.21 -14.29
CA SER A 62 4.51 -6.44 -14.38
C SER A 62 5.13 -7.45 -15.35
N GLU A 63 5.79 -6.99 -16.41
CA GLU A 63 6.53 -7.86 -17.34
C GLU A 63 7.71 -8.59 -16.65
N LEU A 64 8.30 -7.97 -15.63
CA LEU A 64 9.41 -8.52 -14.83
C LEU A 64 8.94 -9.34 -13.62
N SER A 65 7.64 -9.52 -13.46
CA SER A 65 7.05 -10.16 -12.29
C SER A 65 6.65 -11.61 -12.60
N ASP A 66 6.89 -12.49 -11.65
CA ASP A 66 6.45 -13.87 -11.65
C ASP A 66 5.17 -14.02 -10.81
N VAL A 67 5.10 -13.24 -9.72
CA VAL A 67 4.00 -13.23 -8.75
C VAL A 67 3.41 -11.82 -8.66
N ILE A 68 2.08 -11.73 -8.67
CA ILE A 68 1.36 -10.49 -8.39
C ILE A 68 0.49 -10.68 -7.14
N ILE A 69 0.51 -9.69 -6.25
CA ILE A 69 -0.24 -9.72 -4.99
C ILE A 69 -1.26 -8.57 -5.01
N VAL A 70 -2.51 -8.84 -4.60
CA VAL A 70 -3.53 -7.84 -4.35
C VAL A 70 -4.04 -8.01 -2.93
N THR A 71 -3.74 -7.03 -2.08
CA THR A 71 -3.98 -7.10 -0.64
C THR A 71 -5.43 -6.80 -0.26
N HIS A 72 -6.13 -6.03 -1.08
CA HIS A 72 -7.56 -5.72 -0.96
C HIS A 72 -8.10 -5.08 -2.26
N TYR A 73 -9.40 -4.76 -2.29
CA TYR A 73 -10.06 -4.39 -3.54
C TYR A 73 -10.45 -2.91 -3.62
N HIS A 74 -9.59 -1.98 -3.17
CA HIS A 74 -9.67 -0.57 -3.56
C HIS A 74 -8.93 -0.33 -4.88
N TYR A 75 -9.41 0.63 -5.70
CA TYR A 75 -8.91 0.82 -7.08
C TYR A 75 -7.51 1.41 -7.17
N ASP A 76 -6.97 1.93 -6.11
CA ASP A 76 -5.56 2.33 -5.99
C ASP A 76 -4.61 1.14 -5.70
N HIS A 77 -5.16 -0.07 -5.45
CA HIS A 77 -4.42 -1.31 -5.22
C HIS A 77 -4.60 -2.35 -6.32
N HIS A 78 -5.73 -2.33 -7.03
CA HIS A 78 -5.97 -3.20 -8.18
C HIS A 78 -6.74 -2.48 -9.28
N SER A 79 -6.63 -2.95 -10.53
CA SER A 79 -7.42 -2.41 -11.64
C SER A 79 -8.01 -3.52 -12.49
N PRO A 80 -9.34 -3.54 -12.68
CA PRO A 80 -9.97 -4.42 -13.68
C PRO A 80 -9.83 -3.90 -15.12
N LEU A 81 -9.27 -2.67 -15.30
CA LEU A 81 -9.12 -2.03 -16.61
C LEU A 81 -7.79 -2.36 -17.30
N THR A 82 -6.89 -3.02 -16.60
CA THR A 82 -5.56 -3.40 -17.09
C THR A 82 -5.29 -4.89 -16.83
N PRO A 83 -6.18 -5.81 -17.29
CA PRO A 83 -6.07 -7.23 -16.97
C PRO A 83 -4.82 -7.89 -17.57
N GLU A 84 -4.22 -7.27 -18.61
CA GLU A 84 -2.99 -7.74 -19.25
C GLU A 84 -1.79 -7.82 -18.30
N ILE A 85 -1.75 -7.04 -17.23
CA ILE A 85 -0.64 -7.11 -16.26
C ILE A 85 -0.60 -8.41 -15.46
N TYR A 86 -1.73 -9.14 -15.40
CA TYR A 86 -1.87 -10.43 -14.68
C TYR A 86 -1.64 -11.65 -15.58
N GLU A 87 -1.38 -11.44 -16.87
CA GLU A 87 -1.27 -12.52 -17.84
C GLU A 87 -0.07 -13.42 -17.55
N ASN A 88 -0.34 -14.75 -17.48
CA ASN A 88 0.66 -15.79 -17.16
C ASN A 88 1.37 -15.62 -15.79
N LYS A 89 0.76 -14.88 -14.83
CA LYS A 89 1.30 -14.68 -13.48
C LYS A 89 0.63 -15.59 -12.45
N VAL A 90 1.38 -15.95 -11.40
CA VAL A 90 0.78 -16.45 -10.15
C VAL A 90 0.18 -15.25 -9.42
N VAL A 91 -1.11 -15.28 -9.13
CA VAL A 91 -1.81 -14.16 -8.50
C VAL A 91 -2.28 -14.55 -7.10
N LEU A 92 -1.76 -13.87 -6.08
CA LEU A 92 -2.11 -14.09 -4.68
C LEU A 92 -3.05 -12.97 -4.23
N LEU A 93 -4.27 -13.31 -3.84
CA LEU A 93 -5.34 -12.35 -3.60
C LEU A 93 -5.91 -12.46 -2.18
N LYS A 94 -6.35 -11.33 -1.64
CA LYS A 94 -7.33 -11.30 -0.54
C LYS A 94 -8.56 -12.12 -0.92
N HIS A 95 -9.09 -12.94 0.00
CA HIS A 95 -10.30 -13.73 -0.26
C HIS A 95 -11.49 -12.83 -0.63
N PRO A 96 -12.18 -13.08 -1.77
CA PRO A 96 -13.18 -12.16 -2.32
C PRO A 96 -14.53 -12.17 -1.59
N GLU A 97 -14.73 -13.11 -0.64
CA GLU A 97 -16.01 -13.30 0.04
C GLU A 97 -15.93 -13.32 1.57
N ARG A 98 -14.72 -13.48 2.14
CA ARG A 98 -14.50 -13.58 3.59
C ARG A 98 -13.86 -12.32 4.11
N ASN A 99 -14.28 -11.83 5.29
CA ASN A 99 -13.75 -10.60 5.89
C ASN A 99 -13.63 -9.49 4.84
N ILE A 100 -14.77 -9.09 4.29
CA ILE A 100 -14.86 -8.13 3.18
C ILE A 100 -16.18 -7.37 3.27
N ASN A 101 -16.18 -6.08 2.98
CA ASN A 101 -17.42 -5.31 2.89
C ASN A 101 -18.10 -5.47 1.52
N ARG A 102 -19.35 -5.06 1.42
CA ARG A 102 -20.15 -5.19 0.19
C ARG A 102 -19.52 -4.53 -1.03
N SER A 103 -18.90 -3.35 -0.86
CA SER A 103 -18.27 -2.61 -1.94
C SER A 103 -17.05 -3.32 -2.49
N GLN A 104 -16.17 -3.79 -1.60
CA GLN A 104 -14.99 -4.57 -2.01
C GLN A 104 -15.39 -5.92 -2.61
N LYS A 105 -16.42 -6.61 -2.08
CA LYS A 105 -16.93 -7.87 -2.66
C LYS A 105 -17.35 -7.68 -4.13
N PHE A 106 -18.09 -6.60 -4.43
CA PHE A 106 -18.48 -6.28 -5.81
C PHE A 106 -17.26 -6.05 -6.72
N ARG A 107 -16.27 -5.29 -6.23
CA ARG A 107 -15.01 -5.03 -6.99
C ARG A 107 -14.20 -6.31 -7.19
N ALA A 108 -14.11 -7.16 -6.16
CA ALA A 108 -13.44 -8.46 -6.24
C ALA A 108 -14.06 -9.37 -7.30
N SER A 109 -15.40 -9.48 -7.32
CA SER A 109 -16.12 -10.28 -8.33
C SER A 109 -15.84 -9.78 -9.75
N ARG A 110 -15.92 -8.45 -9.97
CA ARG A 110 -15.61 -7.85 -11.27
C ARG A 110 -14.14 -8.10 -11.67
N PHE A 111 -13.22 -7.96 -10.74
CA PHE A 111 -11.81 -8.17 -10.97
C PHE A 111 -11.48 -9.61 -11.32
N LEU A 112 -12.01 -10.56 -10.54
CA LEU A 112 -11.84 -12.00 -10.85
C LEU A 112 -12.39 -12.35 -12.22
N GLY A 113 -13.56 -11.79 -12.62
CA GLY A 113 -14.15 -12.03 -13.94
C GLY A 113 -13.25 -11.64 -15.12
N VAL A 114 -12.29 -10.70 -14.92
CA VAL A 114 -11.40 -10.27 -16.01
C VAL A 114 -10.02 -10.92 -15.98
N ILE A 115 -9.59 -11.47 -14.82
CA ILE A 115 -8.24 -12.05 -14.70
C ILE A 115 -8.23 -13.58 -14.69
N SER A 116 -9.38 -14.25 -14.45
CA SER A 116 -9.46 -15.72 -14.25
C SER A 116 -8.90 -16.53 -15.40
N GLU A 117 -9.11 -16.08 -16.64
CA GLU A 117 -8.64 -16.76 -17.83
C GLU A 117 -7.24 -16.32 -18.28
N ARG A 118 -6.66 -15.30 -17.62
CA ARG A 118 -5.36 -14.70 -17.97
C ARG A 118 -4.24 -15.13 -17.04
N ALA A 119 -4.55 -15.23 -15.75
CA ALA A 119 -3.59 -15.62 -14.74
C ALA A 119 -3.15 -17.08 -14.92
N LYS A 120 -1.88 -17.37 -14.66
CA LYS A 120 -1.37 -18.75 -14.61
C LYS A 120 -2.04 -19.55 -13.51
N SER A 121 -2.22 -18.92 -12.34
CA SER A 121 -2.99 -19.46 -11.20
C SER A 121 -3.45 -18.31 -10.31
N ILE A 122 -4.55 -18.54 -9.60
CA ILE A 122 -5.09 -17.62 -8.61
C ILE A 122 -5.22 -18.37 -7.28
N GLU A 123 -4.64 -17.81 -6.22
CA GLU A 123 -4.69 -18.34 -4.86
C GLU A 123 -5.23 -17.28 -3.89
N PHE A 124 -6.11 -17.69 -2.98
CA PHE A 124 -6.54 -16.81 -1.89
C PHE A 124 -5.58 -16.94 -0.73
N ALA A 125 -5.05 -15.81 -0.27
CA ALA A 125 -3.83 -15.74 0.53
C ALA A 125 -4.05 -15.53 2.03
N ASP A 126 -5.29 -15.29 2.47
CA ASP A 126 -5.62 -14.95 3.87
C ASP A 126 -5.02 -15.95 4.86
N GLY A 127 -4.10 -15.52 5.72
CA GLY A 127 -3.43 -16.32 6.73
C GLY A 127 -2.50 -17.42 6.20
N ARG A 128 -2.18 -17.41 4.90
CA ARG A 128 -1.37 -18.46 4.27
C ARG A 128 0.08 -18.04 4.05
N SER A 129 0.92 -19.04 3.79
CA SER A 129 2.30 -18.84 3.34
C SER A 129 2.54 -19.57 2.03
N PHE A 130 3.37 -18.97 1.18
CA PHE A 130 3.79 -19.50 -0.11
C PHE A 130 5.31 -19.48 -0.19
N THR A 131 5.91 -20.51 -0.77
CA THR A 131 7.37 -20.59 -0.96
C THR A 131 7.66 -20.82 -2.45
N PHE A 132 8.54 -19.99 -3.00
CA PHE A 132 9.00 -20.04 -4.38
C PHE A 132 10.53 -19.95 -4.38
N GLY A 133 11.21 -21.06 -4.63
CA GLY A 133 12.68 -21.10 -4.49
C GLY A 133 13.12 -20.70 -3.07
N ASN A 134 13.96 -19.69 -2.95
CA ASN A 134 14.44 -19.15 -1.67
C ASN A 134 13.53 -18.04 -1.12
N THR A 135 12.47 -17.68 -1.82
CA THR A 135 11.55 -16.63 -1.39
C THR A 135 10.35 -17.23 -0.67
N ARG A 136 10.09 -16.74 0.55
CA ARG A 136 8.90 -17.04 1.32
C ARG A 136 8.02 -15.79 1.42
N ILE A 137 6.73 -15.93 1.11
CA ILE A 137 5.70 -14.91 1.24
C ILE A 137 4.69 -15.40 2.29
N ARG A 138 4.57 -14.68 3.40
CA ARG A 138 3.60 -14.96 4.47
C ARG A 138 2.59 -13.85 4.54
N PHE A 139 1.31 -14.19 4.67
CA PHE A 139 0.20 -13.25 4.81
C PHE A 139 -0.37 -13.31 6.23
N SER A 140 -0.81 -12.15 6.73
CA SER A 140 -1.58 -12.07 7.96
C SER A 140 -2.96 -12.70 7.81
N SER A 141 -3.63 -13.00 8.91
CA SER A 141 -5.09 -13.01 8.92
C SER A 141 -5.58 -11.63 8.48
N PRO A 142 -6.79 -11.53 7.85
CA PRO A 142 -7.33 -10.24 7.46
C PRO A 142 -7.48 -9.29 8.66
N VAL A 143 -6.91 -8.09 8.56
CA VAL A 143 -7.04 -7.02 9.56
C VAL A 143 -7.96 -5.91 9.04
N PRO A 144 -8.64 -5.14 9.90
CA PRO A 144 -9.48 -4.04 9.46
C PRO A 144 -8.70 -2.99 8.66
N HIS A 145 -9.35 -2.42 7.66
CA HIS A 145 -8.84 -1.25 6.93
C HIS A 145 -9.03 0.00 7.81
N GLY A 146 -8.05 0.28 8.67
CA GLY A 146 -8.12 1.34 9.69
C GLY A 146 -8.75 0.86 10.99
N SER A 147 -9.37 1.78 11.78
CA SER A 147 -9.88 1.49 13.13
C SER A 147 -11.16 0.65 13.16
N SER A 148 -11.76 0.32 12.02
CA SER A 148 -12.99 -0.47 11.96
C SER A 148 -13.15 -1.25 10.66
N ALA A 149 -14.02 -2.26 10.68
CA ALA A 149 -14.38 -3.05 9.48
C ALA A 149 -15.23 -2.29 8.43
N LYS A 150 -15.53 -1.02 8.63
CA LYS A 150 -16.39 -0.21 7.74
C LYS A 150 -15.86 -0.15 6.30
N LEU A 151 -14.55 0.01 6.14
CA LEU A 151 -13.89 0.01 4.83
C LEU A 151 -13.51 -1.40 4.36
N GLY A 152 -13.81 -2.43 5.13
CA GLY A 152 -13.47 -3.82 4.89
C GLY A 152 -12.17 -4.21 5.59
N PHE A 153 -11.48 -5.19 5.01
CA PHE A 153 -10.25 -5.77 5.56
C PHE A 153 -9.17 -5.80 4.49
N VAL A 154 -7.93 -5.80 4.93
CA VAL A 154 -6.74 -5.89 4.11
C VAL A 154 -5.86 -7.06 4.56
N LEU A 155 -4.90 -7.46 3.74
CA LEU A 155 -3.84 -8.39 4.12
C LEU A 155 -2.54 -7.64 4.28
N GLU A 156 -1.90 -7.80 5.42
CA GLU A 156 -0.47 -7.51 5.56
C GLU A 156 0.32 -8.71 5.04
N LEU A 157 1.54 -8.47 4.57
CA LEU A 157 2.40 -9.55 4.13
C LEU A 157 3.87 -9.31 4.48
N SER A 158 4.60 -10.40 4.70
CA SER A 158 6.06 -10.40 4.79
C SER A 158 6.65 -11.20 3.64
N ILE A 159 7.72 -10.68 3.06
CA ILE A 159 8.53 -11.34 2.04
C ILE A 159 9.92 -11.50 2.60
N SER A 160 10.40 -12.73 2.67
CA SER A 160 11.76 -13.03 3.13
C SER A 160 12.53 -13.81 2.07
N ASP A 161 13.80 -13.51 1.94
CA ASP A 161 14.82 -14.33 1.29
C ASP A 161 15.89 -14.71 2.33
N ASP A 162 16.95 -15.40 1.91
CA ASP A 162 18.02 -15.85 2.83
C ASP A 162 18.71 -14.72 3.60
N SER A 163 18.53 -13.45 3.21
CA SER A 163 19.26 -12.32 3.74
C SER A 163 18.42 -11.29 4.47
N ARG A 164 17.15 -11.12 4.14
CA ARG A 164 16.30 -10.02 4.59
C ARG A 164 14.83 -10.39 4.66
N THR A 165 14.12 -9.68 5.54
CA THR A 165 12.66 -9.69 5.62
C THR A 165 12.12 -8.28 5.37
N ALA A 166 11.16 -8.16 4.46
CA ALA A 166 10.39 -6.96 4.22
C ALA A 166 8.93 -7.17 4.60
N VAL A 167 8.32 -6.20 5.27
CA VAL A 167 6.88 -6.19 5.56
C VAL A 167 6.21 -5.09 4.75
N PHE A 168 5.05 -5.41 4.17
CA PHE A 168 4.15 -4.50 3.50
C PHE A 168 2.78 -4.58 4.19
N THR A 169 2.29 -3.46 4.70
CA THR A 169 1.10 -3.49 5.56
C THR A 169 -0.22 -3.35 4.83
N SER A 170 -0.22 -2.91 3.56
CA SER A 170 -1.45 -2.44 2.92
C SER A 170 -2.09 -1.27 3.70
N ASP A 171 -3.38 -0.99 3.46
CA ASP A 171 -4.12 0.17 3.97
C ASP A 171 -4.62 -0.01 5.40
N ILE A 172 -3.72 0.06 6.38
CA ILE A 172 -4.05 -0.03 7.80
C ILE A 172 -4.24 1.33 8.49
N GLN A 173 -4.17 2.44 7.73
CA GLN A 173 -4.36 3.82 8.22
C GLN A 173 -3.48 4.18 9.43
N GLY A 174 -2.20 3.81 9.41
CA GLY A 174 -1.25 4.10 10.47
C GLY A 174 -1.31 3.15 11.66
N ALA A 175 -1.98 2.01 11.52
CA ALA A 175 -2.09 0.99 12.57
C ALA A 175 -2.76 1.48 13.87
N PRO A 176 -3.99 2.03 13.85
CA PRO A 176 -4.68 2.47 15.07
C PRO A 176 -5.03 1.32 16.03
N LEU A 177 -5.02 0.07 15.57
CA LEU A 177 -5.30 -1.13 16.37
C LEU A 177 -4.02 -1.93 16.64
N ILE A 178 -3.95 -2.56 17.80
CA ILE A 178 -2.80 -3.40 18.18
C ILE A 178 -2.60 -4.60 17.25
N GLU A 179 -3.68 -5.14 16.70
CA GLU A 179 -3.64 -6.26 15.76
C GLU A 179 -2.89 -5.93 14.46
N HIS A 180 -2.85 -4.65 14.04
CA HIS A 180 -2.08 -4.21 12.88
C HIS A 180 -0.57 -4.33 13.07
N ILE A 181 -0.07 -4.16 14.29
CA ILE A 181 1.37 -4.24 14.54
C ILE A 181 1.84 -5.64 14.96
N SER A 182 0.93 -6.51 15.37
CA SER A 182 1.29 -7.87 15.81
C SER A 182 2.00 -8.65 14.70
N PHE A 183 1.45 -8.64 13.48
CA PHE A 183 2.08 -9.29 12.33
C PHE A 183 3.45 -8.69 11.97
N ILE A 184 3.59 -7.36 12.11
CA ILE A 184 4.84 -6.64 11.82
C ILE A 184 5.92 -7.08 12.80
N THR A 185 5.63 -7.03 14.11
CA THR A 185 6.61 -7.38 15.16
C THR A 185 7.00 -8.85 15.10
N GLU A 186 6.04 -9.77 14.90
CA GLU A 186 6.30 -11.19 14.69
C GLU A 186 7.20 -11.50 13.49
N SER A 187 7.13 -10.66 12.44
CA SER A 187 7.91 -10.84 11.23
C SER A 187 9.37 -10.41 11.36
N SER A 188 9.72 -9.64 12.39
CA SER A 188 11.06 -9.09 12.64
C SER A 188 11.69 -8.49 11.38
N PRO A 189 11.08 -7.44 10.75
CA PRO A 189 11.47 -6.96 9.44
C PRO A 189 12.75 -6.12 9.46
N ASP A 190 13.58 -6.25 8.43
CA ASP A 190 14.64 -5.30 8.11
C ASP A 190 14.09 -4.01 7.45
N ILE A 191 12.99 -4.17 6.70
CA ILE A 191 12.38 -3.08 5.92
C ILE A 191 10.86 -3.14 6.08
N ILE A 192 10.25 -1.98 6.36
CA ILE A 192 8.79 -1.83 6.43
C ILE A 192 8.34 -0.84 5.37
N ILE A 193 7.26 -1.19 4.65
CA ILE A 193 6.48 -0.29 3.80
C ILE A 193 5.08 -0.25 4.40
N MET A 194 4.74 0.88 4.99
CA MET A 194 3.53 1.04 5.81
C MET A 194 2.68 2.20 5.31
N ASP A 195 1.37 1.99 5.32
CA ASP A 195 0.39 3.05 5.20
C ASP A 195 0.35 3.91 6.46
N GLY A 196 0.39 5.22 6.30
CA GLY A 196 0.36 6.16 7.41
C GLY A 196 -1.03 6.59 7.86
N PRO A 197 -1.15 7.24 9.03
CA PRO A 197 -2.43 7.67 9.58
C PRO A 197 -3.16 8.69 8.69
N MET A 198 -4.48 8.66 8.73
CA MET A 198 -5.35 9.47 7.88
C MET A 198 -5.52 10.89 8.46
N SER A 199 -4.39 11.59 8.73
CA SER A 199 -4.34 12.90 9.41
C SER A 199 -5.16 13.98 8.70
N TYR A 200 -5.27 13.95 7.37
CA TYR A 200 -6.08 14.88 6.59
C TYR A 200 -7.60 14.78 6.84
N MET A 201 -8.04 13.75 7.55
CA MET A 201 -9.44 13.52 7.94
C MET A 201 -9.64 13.59 9.47
N LEU A 202 -8.64 14.10 10.19
CA LEU A 202 -8.67 14.22 11.64
C LEU A 202 -9.87 15.09 12.09
N GLY A 203 -10.60 14.60 13.10
CA GLY A 203 -11.82 15.23 13.60
C GLY A 203 -13.07 14.99 12.73
N TYR A 204 -12.96 14.34 11.58
CA TYR A 204 -14.09 14.02 10.70
C TYR A 204 -14.30 12.51 10.53
N ALA A 205 -13.37 11.81 9.90
CA ALA A 205 -13.46 10.36 9.66
C ALA A 205 -12.26 9.59 10.26
N PHE A 206 -11.39 10.29 10.97
CA PHE A 206 -10.29 9.75 11.75
C PHE A 206 -10.25 10.49 13.09
N SER A 207 -10.35 9.75 14.20
CA SER A 207 -10.44 10.35 15.53
C SER A 207 -9.06 10.76 16.07
N GLU A 208 -9.04 11.68 17.06
CA GLU A 208 -7.83 12.01 17.81
C GLU A 208 -7.25 10.78 18.54
N GLU A 209 -8.12 9.87 18.99
CA GLU A 209 -7.72 8.61 19.59
C GLU A 209 -7.05 7.68 18.59
N ASP A 210 -7.64 7.51 17.39
CA ASP A 210 -7.01 6.73 16.30
C ASP A 210 -5.64 7.31 15.93
N MET A 211 -5.53 8.65 15.86
CA MET A 211 -4.26 9.33 15.58
C MET A 211 -3.22 9.05 16.66
N LYS A 212 -3.61 9.21 17.93
CA LYS A 212 -2.74 8.91 19.08
C LYS A 212 -2.26 7.47 19.06
N ASN A 213 -3.19 6.53 18.93
CA ASN A 213 -2.88 5.10 18.88
C ASN A 213 -1.97 4.77 17.69
N SER A 214 -2.19 5.38 16.52
CA SER A 214 -1.33 5.21 15.36
C SER A 214 0.11 5.63 15.64
N ILE A 215 0.32 6.80 16.22
CA ILE A 215 1.67 7.29 16.55
C ILE A 215 2.34 6.42 17.62
N GLU A 216 1.59 5.98 18.63
CA GLU A 216 2.09 5.09 19.68
C GLU A 216 2.49 3.71 19.10
N ASN A 217 1.66 3.13 18.24
CA ASN A 217 1.92 1.85 17.61
C ASN A 217 3.08 1.93 16.60
N ILE A 218 3.18 3.01 15.80
CA ILE A 218 4.35 3.22 14.93
C ILE A 218 5.64 3.34 15.76
N ARG A 219 5.61 4.07 16.87
CA ARG A 219 6.75 4.18 17.78
C ARG A 219 7.13 2.82 18.33
N ARG A 220 6.13 2.06 18.77
CA ARG A 220 6.34 0.71 19.29
C ARG A 220 7.00 -0.20 18.25
N VAL A 221 6.56 -0.19 17.00
CA VAL A 221 7.21 -0.94 15.92
C VAL A 221 8.66 -0.51 15.73
N VAL A 222 8.94 0.80 15.76
CA VAL A 222 10.31 1.34 15.62
C VAL A 222 11.22 0.92 16.78
N ASP A 223 10.67 0.85 18.00
CA ASP A 223 11.45 0.56 19.22
C ASP A 223 11.57 -0.94 19.50
N GLU A 224 10.59 -1.76 19.11
CA GLU A 224 10.56 -3.21 19.36
C GLU A 224 11.13 -4.05 18.21
N THR A 225 11.50 -3.43 17.06
CA THR A 225 12.06 -4.14 15.92
C THR A 225 13.44 -3.59 15.52
N ASP A 226 14.26 -4.45 14.92
CA ASP A 226 15.56 -4.04 14.35
C ASP A 226 15.43 -3.45 12.93
N VAL A 227 14.31 -2.76 12.65
CA VAL A 227 14.02 -2.20 11.34
C VAL A 227 15.09 -1.19 10.92
N LYS A 228 15.72 -1.44 9.76
CA LYS A 228 16.77 -0.59 9.19
C LYS A 228 16.21 0.52 8.31
N LYS A 229 15.06 0.27 7.66
CA LYS A 229 14.38 1.24 6.80
C LYS A 229 12.88 1.16 7.01
N PHE A 230 12.30 2.26 7.45
CA PHE A 230 10.86 2.40 7.67
C PHE A 230 10.29 3.42 6.67
N VAL A 231 9.53 2.93 5.71
CA VAL A 231 8.80 3.75 4.74
C VAL A 231 7.37 3.93 5.23
N LEU A 232 6.93 5.17 5.42
CA LEU A 232 5.56 5.55 5.79
C LEU A 232 5.02 6.51 4.71
N ASP A 233 3.93 6.11 4.06
CA ASP A 233 3.40 6.86 2.91
C ASP A 233 1.87 6.80 2.88
N HIS A 234 1.28 6.87 1.72
CA HIS A 234 -0.13 6.69 1.38
C HIS A 234 -1.03 7.71 2.12
N HIS A 235 -1.93 7.31 3.01
CA HIS A 235 -2.91 8.21 3.62
C HIS A 235 -2.29 9.44 4.32
N LEU A 236 -1.16 9.28 4.99
CA LEU A 236 -0.49 10.38 5.68
C LEU A 236 -0.08 11.52 4.74
N LEU A 237 0.36 11.16 3.53
CA LEU A 237 0.91 12.11 2.56
C LEU A 237 -0.17 12.90 1.79
N ARG A 238 -1.46 12.69 2.14
CA ARG A 238 -2.59 13.52 1.70
C ARG A 238 -2.75 14.78 2.56
N ASP A 239 -1.86 14.98 3.53
CA ASP A 239 -1.78 16.14 4.42
C ASP A 239 -0.46 16.89 4.21
N LEU A 240 -0.50 18.19 3.96
CA LEU A 240 0.71 19.03 3.83
C LEU A 240 1.46 19.20 5.14
N ASN A 241 0.79 19.02 6.27
CA ASN A 241 1.37 19.13 7.60
C ASN A 241 1.82 17.78 8.20
N TRP A 242 1.87 16.72 7.39
CA TRP A 242 2.11 15.34 7.83
C TRP A 242 3.32 15.16 8.75
N GLU A 243 4.41 15.89 8.55
CA GLU A 243 5.62 15.81 9.39
C GLU A 243 5.37 16.21 10.84
N LYS A 244 4.46 17.18 11.06
CA LYS A 244 4.13 17.66 12.41
C LYS A 244 3.51 16.57 13.28
N HIS A 245 2.77 15.64 12.67
CA HIS A 245 2.14 14.52 13.38
C HIS A 245 3.13 13.47 13.86
N LEU A 246 4.27 13.35 13.19
CA LEU A 246 5.29 12.35 13.52
C LEU A 246 6.26 12.82 14.63
N GLY A 247 6.47 14.12 14.79
CA GLY A 247 7.44 14.64 15.76
C GLY A 247 8.83 14.02 15.57
N GLU A 248 9.42 13.49 16.64
CA GLU A 248 10.75 12.85 16.60
C GLU A 248 10.80 11.57 15.74
N LEU A 249 9.69 10.88 15.53
CA LEU A 249 9.63 9.70 14.67
C LEU A 249 10.02 10.03 13.22
N ARG A 250 9.80 11.29 12.77
CA ARG A 250 10.16 11.72 11.42
C ARG A 250 11.62 11.43 11.06
N LYS A 251 12.52 11.47 12.02
CA LYS A 251 13.95 11.19 11.84
C LYS A 251 14.26 9.73 11.49
N ARG A 252 13.34 8.82 11.81
CA ARG A 252 13.45 7.37 11.60
C ARG A 252 12.65 6.88 10.38
N ILE A 253 11.87 7.76 9.77
CA ILE A 253 10.87 7.43 8.73
C ILE A 253 11.28 8.09 7.41
N LEU A 254 11.10 7.35 6.33
CA LEU A 254 11.23 7.81 4.94
C LEU A 254 9.85 7.76 4.27
N THR A 255 9.59 8.66 3.34
CA THR A 255 8.50 8.45 2.37
C THR A 255 8.95 7.50 1.26
N ALA A 256 8.04 6.99 0.43
CA ALA A 256 8.40 6.15 -0.72
C ALA A 256 9.25 6.92 -1.74
N ALA A 257 9.03 8.23 -1.93
CA ALA A 257 9.88 9.08 -2.76
C ALA A 257 11.29 9.19 -2.17
N GLU A 258 11.41 9.48 -0.87
CA GLU A 258 12.71 9.60 -0.18
C GLU A 258 13.47 8.27 -0.16
N PHE A 259 12.77 7.15 0.05
CA PHE A 259 13.36 5.81 -0.05
C PHE A 259 13.98 5.54 -1.43
N ARG A 260 13.47 6.18 -2.48
CA ARG A 260 14.01 6.16 -3.84
C ARG A 260 15.03 7.26 -4.13
N GLY A 261 15.41 8.08 -3.16
CA GLY A 261 16.29 9.25 -3.36
C GLY A 261 15.65 10.40 -4.14
N MET A 262 14.31 10.49 -4.11
CA MET A 262 13.52 11.52 -4.78
C MET A 262 12.95 12.51 -3.78
N LYS A 263 12.61 13.72 -4.24
CA LYS A 263 11.83 14.69 -3.44
C LYS A 263 10.35 14.29 -3.43
N ASN A 264 9.68 14.60 -2.33
CA ASN A 264 8.23 14.45 -2.20
C ASN A 264 7.50 15.33 -3.21
N ASN A 265 6.47 14.77 -3.86
CA ASN A 265 5.63 15.43 -4.84
C ASN A 265 4.15 15.21 -4.49
N LEU A 266 3.64 15.92 -3.48
CA LEU A 266 2.31 15.74 -2.90
C LEU A 266 1.23 16.44 -3.73
N LEU A 267 1.00 15.98 -4.96
CA LEU A 267 0.14 16.69 -5.93
C LEU A 267 -1.31 16.80 -5.44
N GLU A 268 -1.92 15.72 -4.94
CA GLU A 268 -3.29 15.77 -4.44
C GLU A 268 -3.45 16.74 -3.27
N ALA A 269 -2.55 16.70 -2.29
CA ALA A 269 -2.57 17.60 -1.14
C ALA A 269 -2.41 19.07 -1.54
N ARG A 270 -1.65 19.33 -2.62
CA ARG A 270 -1.38 20.66 -3.16
C ARG A 270 -2.32 21.08 -4.29
N ARG A 271 -3.43 20.36 -4.51
CA ARG A 271 -4.30 20.61 -5.67
C ARG A 271 -4.82 22.05 -5.74
N LYS A 272 -5.17 22.68 -4.61
CA LYS A 272 -5.52 24.12 -4.58
C LYS A 272 -4.43 25.01 -5.15
N GLU A 273 -3.19 24.81 -4.71
CA GLU A 273 -2.04 25.58 -5.21
C GLU A 273 -1.81 25.36 -6.71
N LEU A 274 -2.04 24.13 -7.20
CA LEU A 274 -1.89 23.81 -8.63
C LEU A 274 -2.89 24.57 -9.50
N PHE A 275 -4.09 24.85 -8.98
CA PHE A 275 -5.13 25.66 -9.66
C PHE A 275 -5.00 27.16 -9.38
N GLY A 276 -4.00 27.61 -8.61
CA GLY A 276 -3.81 29.02 -8.24
C GLY A 276 -4.78 29.51 -7.15
N GLU A 277 -5.36 28.60 -6.38
CA GLU A 277 -6.31 28.89 -5.28
C GLU A 277 -5.65 28.80 -3.90
N GLY A 278 -4.31 28.86 -3.81
CA GLY A 278 -3.53 28.72 -2.61
C GLY A 278 -3.22 30.06 -1.94
#